data_897b5a877ade23dac09aff849b47fd01
#
_entry.id   897b5a877ade23dac09aff849b47fd01
#
_cell.length_a   1.000
_cell.length_b   1.000
_cell.length_c   1.000
_cell.angle_alpha   90.00
_cell.angle_beta   90.00
_cell.angle_gamma   90.00
#
_symmetry.space_group_name_H-M   'P 1'
#
loop_
_entity.id
_entity.type
_entity.pdbx_description
1 polymer ?
#
loop_
_entity_poly.entity_id
_entity_poly.type
_entity_poly.pdbx_seq_one_letter_code
_entity_poly.pdbx_strand_id
1 'polypeptide(L)'
;MKKHFFNATLFWAFLSLALWTTGCSDDDGYPDVDGQSPTMTLATDHIESGAGHRFTIEGTLTDKDGIASINLLCTDLHLNKTIDLIEIYGAPKETYDLSYYYDIKRDEIGERFTVKVTVTDVGGRSVSQDVLVTMDGDFAKPVFTVAPDKEVTVLMKSETKYKLSFTVTDDRILDY
;
A
#
# COMPACT_ATOMS: atom_id res chain seq x y z
N MET A 1 -26.81 73.89 -25.93
CA MET A 1 -26.55 72.66 -26.59
C MET A 1 -25.34 71.98 -25.88
N LYS A 2 -25.60 71.07 -24.99
CA LYS A 2 -24.55 70.23 -24.37
C LYS A 2 -24.80 68.80 -24.81
N LYS A 3 -23.97 68.30 -25.69
CA LYS A 3 -24.09 66.97 -26.27
C LYS A 3 -23.17 65.98 -25.52
N HIS A 4 -23.82 64.92 -25.14
CA HIS A 4 -23.35 63.62 -24.65
C HIS A 4 -22.07 63.12 -25.31
N PHE A 5 -20.98 63.07 -24.51
CA PHE A 5 -19.71 62.39 -24.89
C PHE A 5 -19.25 61.40 -23.81
N PHE A 6 -20.20 60.75 -23.14
CA PHE A 6 -19.83 59.97 -21.94
C PHE A 6 -20.10 58.47 -22.00
N ASN A 7 -20.44 57.91 -23.16
CA ASN A 7 -20.79 56.50 -23.24
C ASN A 7 -19.95 55.60 -24.13
N ALA A 8 -18.92 56.13 -24.83
CA ALA A 8 -18.12 55.28 -25.74
C ALA A 8 -16.85 54.73 -25.09
N THR A 9 -16.32 55.39 -24.08
CA THR A 9 -15.07 54.93 -23.38
C THR A 9 -15.28 53.86 -22.31
N LEU A 10 -16.51 53.75 -21.77
CA LEU A 10 -16.79 52.71 -20.76
C LEU A 10 -17.08 51.34 -21.37
N PHE A 11 -17.51 51.30 -22.63
CA PHE A 11 -17.81 50.03 -23.30
C PHE A 11 -16.59 49.27 -23.79
N TRP A 12 -15.49 50.00 -24.04
CA TRP A 12 -14.22 49.36 -24.44
C TRP A 12 -13.38 48.87 -23.28
N ALA A 13 -13.61 49.39 -22.08
CA ALA A 13 -12.89 48.93 -20.87
C ALA A 13 -13.42 47.58 -20.35
N PHE A 14 -14.69 47.21 -20.65
CA PHE A 14 -15.26 45.93 -20.25
C PHE A 14 -14.93 44.78 -21.21
N LEU A 15 -14.61 45.09 -22.47
CA LEU A 15 -14.27 44.08 -23.50
C LEU A 15 -12.82 43.57 -23.37
N SER A 16 -11.94 44.31 -22.70
CA SER A 16 -10.54 43.91 -22.49
C SER A 16 -10.29 43.05 -21.27
N LEU A 17 -11.28 42.90 -20.38
CA LEU A 17 -11.14 42.11 -19.14
C LEU A 17 -11.61 40.65 -19.28
N ALA A 18 -12.22 40.30 -20.45
CA ALA A 18 -12.76 38.97 -20.68
C ALA A 18 -11.76 37.99 -21.39
N LEU A 19 -10.53 38.42 -21.62
CA LEU A 19 -9.54 37.63 -22.37
C LEU A 19 -8.41 37.05 -21.53
N TRP A 20 -8.52 37.09 -20.17
CA TRP A 20 -7.44 36.60 -19.30
C TRP A 20 -7.86 35.43 -18.42
N THR A 21 -8.92 34.72 -18.79
CA THR A 21 -9.22 33.42 -18.18
C THR A 21 -8.93 32.29 -19.17
N THR A 22 -7.76 32.30 -19.77
CA THR A 22 -7.18 31.02 -20.19
C THR A 22 -6.64 30.41 -18.91
N GLY A 23 -7.48 29.60 -18.26
CA GLY A 23 -6.99 28.70 -17.24
C GLY A 23 -5.82 27.95 -17.79
N CYS A 24 -4.69 27.95 -17.09
CA CYS A 24 -3.73 26.87 -17.24
C CYS A 24 -4.51 25.59 -16.94
N SER A 25 -4.88 24.84 -17.98
CA SER A 25 -4.96 23.43 -17.84
C SER A 25 -3.51 22.99 -17.61
N ASP A 26 -3.20 22.48 -16.46
CA ASP A 26 -2.02 21.65 -16.27
C ASP A 26 -2.22 20.45 -17.20
N ASP A 27 -1.91 20.66 -18.49
CA ASP A 27 -1.87 19.61 -19.49
C ASP A 27 -0.51 18.94 -19.28
N ASP A 28 -0.46 17.95 -18.42
CA ASP A 28 0.68 17.07 -18.18
C ASP A 28 1.03 16.23 -19.44
N GLY A 29 0.36 16.49 -20.55
CA GLY A 29 0.69 15.92 -21.84
C GLY A 29 0.18 14.49 -22.07
N TYR A 30 -0.59 13.95 -21.14
CA TYR A 30 -1.22 12.63 -21.27
C TYR A 30 -2.74 12.78 -21.41
N PRO A 31 -3.35 12.38 -22.53
CA PRO A 31 -4.77 12.53 -22.76
C PRO A 31 -5.57 11.56 -21.88
N ASP A 32 -6.66 12.08 -21.32
CA ASP A 32 -7.70 11.28 -20.71
C ASP A 32 -8.50 10.55 -21.80
N VAL A 33 -8.31 9.26 -21.93
CA VAL A 33 -8.84 8.46 -23.05
C VAL A 33 -10.24 7.90 -22.74
N ASP A 34 -10.50 7.45 -21.52
CA ASP A 34 -11.74 6.76 -21.20
C ASP A 34 -12.57 7.38 -20.07
N GLY A 35 -12.03 8.33 -19.31
CA GLY A 35 -12.72 9.03 -18.25
C GLY A 35 -13.10 8.17 -17.06
N GLN A 36 -12.47 7.00 -16.91
CA GLN A 36 -12.70 6.08 -15.80
C GLN A 36 -11.62 6.22 -14.73
N SER A 37 -11.91 5.78 -13.51
CA SER A 37 -10.90 5.67 -12.46
C SER A 37 -10.12 4.38 -12.61
N PRO A 38 -8.87 4.33 -12.11
CA PRO A 38 -8.06 3.11 -12.10
C PRO A 38 -8.77 1.95 -11.42
N THR A 39 -8.42 0.74 -11.82
CA THR A 39 -8.82 -0.50 -11.15
C THR A 39 -7.65 -1.03 -10.33
N MET A 40 -7.93 -1.42 -9.08
CA MET A 40 -6.96 -2.00 -8.17
C MET A 40 -7.46 -3.34 -7.64
N THR A 41 -6.62 -4.36 -7.74
CA THR A 41 -6.85 -5.69 -7.15
C THR A 41 -5.65 -6.04 -6.29
N LEU A 42 -5.78 -5.89 -4.97
CA LEU A 42 -4.75 -6.30 -4.02
C LEU A 42 -4.81 -7.80 -3.76
N ALA A 43 -3.67 -8.42 -3.50
CA ALA A 43 -3.56 -9.85 -3.21
C ALA A 43 -4.28 -10.22 -1.90
N THR A 44 -4.31 -9.30 -0.93
CA THR A 44 -5.02 -9.44 0.34
C THR A 44 -5.41 -8.07 0.89
N ASP A 45 -6.43 -8.04 1.71
CA ASP A 45 -6.83 -6.88 2.52
C ASP A 45 -6.40 -7.00 3.99
N HIS A 46 -5.79 -8.14 4.37
CA HIS A 46 -5.27 -8.40 5.71
C HIS A 46 -3.90 -9.08 5.65
N ILE A 47 -2.96 -8.57 6.45
CA ILE A 47 -1.59 -9.08 6.60
C ILE A 47 -1.30 -9.26 8.09
N GLU A 48 -0.79 -10.43 8.45
CA GLU A 48 -0.23 -10.69 9.77
C GLU A 48 1.27 -10.38 9.74
N SER A 49 1.76 -9.66 10.75
CA SER A 49 3.16 -9.28 10.87
C SER A 49 3.56 -9.17 12.34
N GLY A 50 4.73 -8.61 12.63
CA GLY A 50 5.23 -8.44 13.99
C GLY A 50 6.30 -7.35 14.09
N ALA A 51 6.60 -6.89 15.29
CA ALA A 51 7.65 -5.91 15.53
C ALA A 51 9.00 -6.42 15.04
N GLY A 52 9.68 -5.62 14.21
CA GLY A 52 10.96 -6.00 13.58
C GLY A 52 10.83 -6.91 12.37
N HIS A 53 9.61 -7.20 11.92
CA HIS A 53 9.36 -8.01 10.74
C HIS A 53 8.90 -7.15 9.56
N ARG A 54 9.01 -7.72 8.36
CA ARG A 54 8.61 -7.11 7.09
C ARG A 54 7.24 -7.59 6.70
N PHE A 55 6.42 -6.69 6.16
CA PHE A 55 5.26 -7.07 5.38
C PHE A 55 5.38 -6.57 3.94
N THR A 56 4.63 -7.18 3.03
CA THR A 56 4.60 -6.79 1.62
C THR A 56 3.15 -6.60 1.18
N ILE A 57 2.88 -5.49 0.48
CA ILE A 57 1.61 -5.22 -0.19
C ILE A 57 1.81 -5.51 -1.67
N GLU A 58 1.01 -6.43 -2.18
CA GLU A 58 1.06 -6.87 -3.58
C GLU A 58 -0.29 -6.71 -4.24
N GLY A 59 -0.29 -6.46 -5.55
CA GLY A 59 -1.52 -6.34 -6.31
C GLY A 59 -1.28 -5.94 -7.76
N THR A 60 -2.33 -6.05 -8.58
CA THR A 60 -2.33 -5.61 -9.97
C THR A 60 -3.21 -4.37 -10.12
N LEU A 61 -2.67 -3.38 -10.77
CA LEU A 61 -3.28 -2.08 -11.02
C LEU A 61 -3.44 -1.90 -12.52
N THR A 62 -4.60 -1.43 -12.98
CA THR A 62 -4.84 -1.22 -14.42
C THR A 62 -5.63 0.05 -14.66
N ASP A 63 -5.28 0.74 -15.74
CA ASP A 63 -5.97 1.92 -16.23
C ASP A 63 -5.63 2.14 -17.72
N LYS A 64 -6.63 2.46 -18.55
CA LYS A 64 -6.40 2.66 -19.99
C LYS A 64 -5.75 3.99 -20.31
N ASP A 65 -6.00 5.01 -19.50
CA ASP A 65 -5.37 6.32 -19.62
C ASP A 65 -3.93 6.25 -19.13
N GLY A 66 -3.66 5.31 -18.25
CA GLY A 66 -2.40 5.05 -17.61
C GLY A 66 -2.33 5.57 -16.19
N ILE A 67 -1.75 4.75 -15.34
CA ILE A 67 -1.50 5.04 -13.92
C ILE A 67 -0.33 6.01 -13.82
N ALA A 68 -0.55 7.17 -13.18
CA ALA A 68 0.48 8.17 -12.93
C ALA A 68 1.25 7.87 -11.64
N SER A 69 0.53 7.57 -10.55
CA SER A 69 1.18 7.38 -9.25
C SER A 69 0.41 6.44 -8.32
N ILE A 70 1.15 5.91 -7.33
CA ILE A 70 0.63 5.08 -6.25
C ILE A 70 1.11 5.68 -4.94
N ASN A 71 0.20 5.90 -3.98
CA ASN A 71 0.55 6.34 -2.64
C ASN A 71 0.16 5.29 -1.61
N LEU A 72 1.09 5.01 -0.68
CA LEU A 72 0.88 4.15 0.48
C LEU A 72 1.01 5.02 1.73
N LEU A 73 -0.06 5.09 2.51
CA LEU A 73 -0.15 5.96 3.69
C LEU A 73 -0.58 5.16 4.93
N CYS A 74 0.24 5.22 5.97
CA CYS A 74 -0.12 4.81 7.33
C CYS A 74 0.57 5.72 8.33
N THR A 75 -0.19 6.64 8.95
CA THR A 75 0.36 7.65 9.85
C THR A 75 1.02 7.03 11.07
N ASP A 76 0.43 5.98 11.62
CA ASP A 76 0.89 5.33 12.85
C ASP A 76 2.25 4.64 12.64
N LEU A 77 2.48 4.07 11.45
CA LEU A 77 3.77 3.50 11.06
C LEU A 77 4.75 4.54 10.49
N HIS A 78 4.37 5.83 10.44
CA HIS A 78 5.13 6.88 9.76
C HIS A 78 5.42 6.55 8.29
N LEU A 79 4.54 5.77 7.66
CA LEU A 79 4.61 5.44 6.25
C LEU A 79 3.85 6.50 5.43
N ASN A 80 4.55 7.16 4.53
CA ASN A 80 3.97 7.99 3.47
C ASN A 80 4.89 7.85 2.25
N LYS A 81 4.56 6.91 1.38
CA LYS A 81 5.37 6.60 0.21
C LYS A 81 4.57 6.82 -1.07
N THR A 82 5.07 7.70 -1.91
CA THR A 82 4.57 7.85 -3.28
C THR A 82 5.54 7.18 -4.25
N ILE A 83 4.99 6.41 -5.17
CA ILE A 83 5.67 5.80 -6.30
C ILE A 83 5.13 6.52 -7.54
N ASP A 84 5.92 7.42 -8.10
CA ASP A 84 5.57 8.17 -9.32
C ASP A 84 6.04 7.34 -10.53
N LEU A 85 5.08 6.78 -11.26
CA LEU A 85 5.40 5.92 -12.40
C LEU A 85 5.90 6.72 -13.60
N ILE A 86 5.44 7.96 -13.75
CA ILE A 86 5.90 8.85 -14.82
C ILE A 86 7.34 9.23 -14.57
N GLU A 87 7.71 9.60 -13.34
CA GLU A 87 9.10 9.91 -12.98
C GLU A 87 10.03 8.70 -13.19
N ILE A 88 9.59 7.51 -12.76
CA ILE A 88 10.41 6.29 -12.80
C ILE A 88 10.59 5.75 -14.23
N TYR A 89 9.52 5.74 -15.03
CA TYR A 89 9.49 5.08 -16.33
C TYR A 89 9.44 6.03 -17.51
N GLY A 90 9.30 7.35 -17.27
CA GLY A 90 9.17 8.37 -18.31
C GLY A 90 7.79 8.41 -18.98
N ALA A 91 6.84 7.58 -18.53
CA ALA A 91 5.48 7.52 -19.05
C ALA A 91 4.56 6.80 -18.05
N PRO A 92 3.24 7.08 -18.08
CA PRO A 92 2.26 6.34 -17.27
C PRO A 92 2.21 4.87 -17.72
N LYS A 93 1.67 4.00 -16.86
CA LYS A 93 1.55 2.57 -17.11
C LYS A 93 0.09 2.14 -17.17
N GLU A 94 -0.32 1.51 -18.26
CA GLU A 94 -1.66 0.91 -18.37
C GLU A 94 -1.85 -0.26 -17.40
N THR A 95 -0.77 -0.96 -17.07
CA THR A 95 -0.76 -2.05 -16.09
C THR A 95 0.50 -1.95 -15.24
N TYR A 96 0.35 -2.14 -13.94
CA TYR A 96 1.46 -2.16 -13.00
C TYR A 96 1.24 -3.20 -11.91
N ASP A 97 2.21 -4.08 -11.72
CA ASP A 97 2.22 -5.05 -10.63
C ASP A 97 2.93 -4.42 -9.43
N LEU A 98 2.12 -4.05 -8.44
CA LEU A 98 2.59 -3.49 -7.18
C LEU A 98 3.22 -4.60 -6.34
N SER A 99 4.43 -4.36 -5.87
CA SER A 99 5.08 -5.13 -4.81
C SER A 99 5.87 -4.15 -3.94
N TYR A 100 5.29 -3.75 -2.83
CA TYR A 100 5.88 -2.80 -1.90
C TYR A 100 6.06 -3.45 -0.54
N TYR A 101 7.28 -3.39 0.00
CA TYR A 101 7.57 -3.90 1.34
C TYR A 101 7.83 -2.77 2.34
N TYR A 102 7.50 -3.04 3.59
CA TYR A 102 7.77 -2.16 4.72
C TYR A 102 8.34 -2.95 5.90
N ASP A 103 9.44 -2.43 6.48
CA ASP A 103 10.06 -3.02 7.67
C ASP A 103 9.50 -2.32 8.92
N ILE A 104 8.74 -3.07 9.73
CA ILE A 104 8.19 -2.58 10.99
C ILE A 104 9.34 -2.42 11.99
N LYS A 105 9.33 -1.33 12.75
CA LYS A 105 10.35 -1.11 13.78
C LYS A 105 10.25 -2.18 14.87
N ARG A 106 11.39 -2.53 15.46
CA ARG A 106 11.46 -3.56 16.54
C ARG A 106 10.80 -3.13 17.85
N ASP A 107 10.69 -1.83 18.07
CA ASP A 107 10.08 -1.21 19.23
C ASP A 107 8.61 -0.78 18.99
N GLU A 108 8.03 -1.22 17.86
CA GLU A 108 6.63 -0.96 17.57
C GLU A 108 5.73 -1.72 18.57
N ILE A 109 4.80 -0.99 19.18
CA ILE A 109 3.88 -1.51 20.21
C ILE A 109 2.41 -1.52 19.76
N GLY A 110 2.13 -0.97 18.57
CA GLY A 110 0.77 -0.98 18.02
C GLY A 110 0.34 -2.40 17.66
N GLU A 111 -0.92 -2.71 17.86
CA GLU A 111 -1.46 -4.05 17.57
C GLU A 111 -2.06 -4.14 16.16
N ARG A 112 -2.52 -3.01 15.62
CA ARG A 112 -3.22 -2.94 14.34
C ARG A 112 -2.91 -1.65 13.62
N PHE A 113 -2.65 -1.74 12.32
CA PHE A 113 -2.38 -0.62 11.45
C PHE A 113 -3.21 -0.72 10.18
N THR A 114 -3.64 0.41 9.65
CA THR A 114 -4.33 0.46 8.36
C THR A 114 -3.44 1.19 7.37
N VAL A 115 -3.01 0.49 6.34
CA VAL A 115 -2.29 1.09 5.21
C VAL A 115 -3.29 1.39 4.10
N LYS A 116 -3.48 2.68 3.82
CA LYS A 116 -4.28 3.11 2.67
C LYS A 116 -3.41 3.10 1.43
N VAL A 117 -3.81 2.33 0.43
CA VAL A 117 -3.23 2.33 -0.91
C VAL A 117 -4.12 3.16 -1.82
N THR A 118 -3.57 4.18 -2.46
CA THR A 118 -4.28 5.04 -3.40
C THR A 118 -3.56 5.00 -4.74
N VAL A 119 -4.29 4.73 -5.80
CA VAL A 119 -3.80 4.73 -7.18
C VAL A 119 -4.43 5.90 -7.91
N THR A 120 -3.64 6.68 -8.62
CA THR A 120 -4.08 7.86 -9.37
C THR A 120 -3.66 7.73 -10.83
N ASP A 121 -4.60 7.98 -11.75
CA ASP A 121 -4.38 8.03 -13.20
C ASP A 121 -3.81 9.39 -13.65
N VAL A 122 -3.52 9.50 -14.95
CA VAL A 122 -3.06 10.76 -15.56
C VAL A 122 -4.14 11.84 -15.61
N GLY A 123 -5.42 11.46 -15.55
CA GLY A 123 -6.57 12.38 -15.47
C GLY A 123 -6.84 12.90 -14.05
N GLY A 124 -6.04 12.48 -13.05
CA GLY A 124 -6.20 12.86 -11.64
C GLY A 124 -7.32 12.12 -10.90
N ARG A 125 -7.93 11.09 -11.52
CA ARG A 125 -8.90 10.25 -10.83
C ARG A 125 -8.18 9.21 -9.99
N SER A 126 -8.79 8.81 -8.89
CA SER A 126 -8.15 7.86 -7.99
C SER A 126 -9.10 6.82 -7.42
N VAL A 127 -8.55 5.68 -7.07
CA VAL A 127 -9.17 4.63 -6.27
C VAL A 127 -8.32 4.36 -5.04
N SER A 128 -8.95 4.05 -3.91
CA SER A 128 -8.24 3.70 -2.68
C SER A 128 -8.78 2.41 -2.10
N GLN A 129 -7.89 1.63 -1.49
CA GLN A 129 -8.21 0.44 -0.72
C GLN A 129 -7.36 0.42 0.55
N ASP A 130 -7.96 -0.02 1.65
CA ASP A 130 -7.29 -0.18 2.92
C ASP A 130 -6.79 -1.62 3.09
N VAL A 131 -5.57 -1.78 3.61
CA VAL A 131 -4.97 -3.06 4.00
C VAL A 131 -4.76 -3.03 5.51
N LEU A 132 -5.40 -3.95 6.22
CA LEU A 132 -5.22 -4.12 7.65
C LEU A 132 -3.93 -4.92 7.90
N VAL A 133 -3.04 -4.39 8.74
CA VAL A 133 -1.85 -5.09 9.23
C VAL A 133 -2.04 -5.34 10.72
N THR A 134 -2.05 -6.61 11.13
CA THR A 134 -2.12 -7.01 12.55
C THR A 134 -0.76 -7.51 13.03
N MET A 135 -0.45 -7.22 14.31
CA MET A 135 0.84 -7.53 14.92
C MET A 135 0.77 -8.83 15.73
N ASP A 136 0.07 -9.81 15.19
CA ASP A 136 -0.22 -11.10 15.81
C ASP A 136 0.38 -12.29 15.05
N GLY A 137 1.26 -12.02 14.09
CA GLY A 137 2.00 -13.06 13.38
C GLY A 137 2.91 -13.86 14.31
N ASP A 138 2.92 -15.17 14.13
CA ASP A 138 3.80 -16.07 14.86
C ASP A 138 5.13 -16.22 14.11
N PHE A 139 6.20 -15.69 14.69
CA PHE A 139 7.57 -15.73 14.15
C PHE A 139 8.56 -16.44 15.08
N ALA A 140 8.08 -16.86 16.26
CA ALA A 140 8.88 -17.65 17.17
C ALA A 140 8.99 -19.11 16.66
N LYS A 141 10.08 -19.75 17.04
CA LYS A 141 10.22 -21.19 16.76
C LYS A 141 9.92 -21.95 18.04
N PRO A 142 9.18 -23.07 17.96
CA PRO A 142 8.98 -23.93 19.12
C PRO A 142 10.31 -24.33 19.77
N VAL A 143 10.36 -24.32 21.08
CA VAL A 143 11.56 -24.62 21.85
C VAL A 143 11.34 -25.86 22.72
N PHE A 144 12.27 -26.82 22.64
CA PHE A 144 12.30 -27.91 23.59
C PHE A 144 12.76 -27.39 24.95
N THR A 145 11.87 -27.31 25.93
CA THR A 145 12.21 -27.02 27.33
C THR A 145 12.69 -28.26 28.06
N VAL A 146 12.19 -29.44 27.66
CA VAL A 146 12.73 -30.73 28.03
C VAL A 146 12.94 -31.51 26.73
N ALA A 147 14.21 -31.62 26.32
CA ALA A 147 14.55 -32.36 25.11
C ALA A 147 14.56 -33.88 25.39
N PRO A 148 14.16 -34.72 24.41
CA PRO A 148 14.33 -36.15 24.53
C PRO A 148 15.84 -36.52 24.54
N ASP A 149 16.14 -37.65 25.13
CA ASP A 149 17.50 -38.18 25.11
C ASP A 149 17.97 -38.41 23.68
N LYS A 150 19.19 -37.99 23.34
CA LYS A 150 19.74 -38.11 21.98
C LYS A 150 19.97 -39.55 21.60
N GLU A 151 20.27 -40.39 22.57
CA GLU A 151 20.51 -41.82 22.40
C GLU A 151 19.83 -42.59 23.51
N VAL A 152 19.14 -43.64 23.15
CA VAL A 152 18.49 -44.56 24.09
C VAL A 152 18.86 -45.98 23.73
N THR A 153 19.50 -46.69 24.69
CA THR A 153 19.79 -48.12 24.52
C THR A 153 18.60 -48.94 24.99
N VAL A 154 17.94 -49.62 24.10
CA VAL A 154 16.82 -50.49 24.40
C VAL A 154 17.28 -51.94 24.28
N LEU A 155 17.13 -52.72 25.38
CA LEU A 155 17.42 -54.14 25.36
C LEU A 155 16.37 -54.89 24.54
N MET A 156 16.80 -55.67 23.55
CA MET A 156 15.92 -56.45 22.68
C MET A 156 15.32 -57.63 23.44
N LYS A 157 14.26 -57.35 24.18
CA LYS A 157 13.38 -58.36 24.83
C LYS A 157 11.97 -58.26 24.24
N SER A 158 11.24 -59.32 24.21
CA SER A 158 9.93 -59.48 23.53
C SER A 158 8.83 -58.50 23.97
N GLU A 159 9.01 -57.77 25.07
CA GLU A 159 7.98 -56.85 25.57
C GLU A 159 8.59 -55.51 26.07
N THR A 160 9.73 -55.11 25.52
CA THR A 160 10.34 -53.83 25.94
C THR A 160 9.60 -52.65 25.31
N LYS A 161 9.06 -51.81 26.20
CA LYS A 161 8.45 -50.51 25.81
C LYS A 161 9.33 -49.38 26.30
N TYR A 162 9.64 -48.46 25.42
CA TYR A 162 10.30 -47.22 25.80
C TYR A 162 9.29 -46.05 25.75
N LYS A 163 9.22 -45.25 26.80
CA LYS A 163 8.41 -44.05 26.85
C LYS A 163 9.29 -42.87 26.54
N LEU A 164 9.05 -42.27 25.37
CA LEU A 164 9.64 -40.99 25.01
C LEU A 164 8.85 -39.88 25.73
N SER A 165 9.55 -39.01 26.41
CA SER A 165 8.96 -37.83 27.08
C SER A 165 9.76 -36.60 26.70
N PHE A 166 9.08 -35.56 26.28
CA PHE A 166 9.67 -34.25 25.99
C PHE A 166 8.62 -33.17 26.22
N THR A 167 9.07 -31.93 26.38
CA THR A 167 8.20 -30.76 26.47
C THR A 167 8.62 -29.74 25.44
N VAL A 168 7.67 -29.29 24.64
CA VAL A 168 7.83 -28.20 23.68
C VAL A 168 6.98 -27.05 24.15
N THR A 169 7.51 -25.86 24.11
CA THR A 169 6.78 -24.62 24.38
C THR A 169 6.91 -23.68 23.20
N ASP A 170 5.85 -22.93 22.95
CA ASP A 170 5.77 -21.87 21.98
C ASP A 170 5.08 -20.68 22.63
N ASP A 171 5.28 -19.46 22.12
CA ASP A 171 4.57 -18.27 22.57
C ASP A 171 3.15 -18.19 21.97
N ARG A 172 2.85 -19.03 20.99
CA ARG A 172 1.54 -19.24 20.36
C ARG A 172 1.05 -20.67 20.52
N ILE A 173 -0.09 -20.97 19.93
CA ILE A 173 -0.65 -22.32 19.94
C ILE A 173 0.18 -23.20 19.01
N LEU A 174 0.70 -24.33 19.55
CA LEU A 174 1.34 -25.35 18.75
C LEU A 174 0.32 -25.97 17.79
N ASP A 175 0.59 -25.88 16.51
CA ASP A 175 -0.19 -26.56 15.46
C ASP A 175 0.32 -28.01 15.31
N TYR A 176 -0.57 -29.00 15.19
CA TYR A 176 -0.25 -30.44 15.22
C TYR A 176 -0.25 -31.04 13.82
#